data_ff2bbcb1b6ba03acf1ea941291b48be2
#
_entry.id   ff2bbcb1b6ba03acf1ea941291b48be2
#
_cell.length_a   1.000
_cell.length_b   1.000
_cell.length_c   1.000
_cell.angle_alpha   90.00
_cell.angle_beta   90.00
_cell.angle_gamma   90.00
#
_symmetry.space_group_name_H-M   'P 1'
#
loop_
_entity.id
_entity.type
_entity.pdbx_description
1 polymer ?
#
loop_
_entity_poly.entity_id
_entity_poly.type
_entity_poly.pdbx_seq_one_letter_code
_entity_poly.pdbx_strand_id
1 'polypeptide(L)'
;MLGYVFCAVMIILIGIYFYIYNLSYGYPWFSYSLMSALSIMMFATPLLTMRSFAEERKSRTDQMLLTTPVRIWQIVLGKFLAYAVIYAIPLLVSCLCPLIINLKGSTSYLKVDYLTIFTAFFFGLVYISIGVFISSLTESQIIAAVGSFAAVFLLVFWSGLTGYIPNTVMAAHIGLMVLLVLVFLII
;
A
#
# COMPACT_ATOMS: atom_id res chain seq x y z
N MET A 1 4.27 -5.82 17.36
CA MET A 1 5.14 -6.80 16.69
C MET A 1 4.97 -6.83 15.16
N LEU A 2 3.75 -6.87 14.62
CA LEU A 2 3.52 -6.91 13.15
C LEU A 2 4.18 -5.78 12.36
N GLY A 3 4.17 -4.54 12.88
CA GLY A 3 4.80 -3.41 12.19
C GLY A 3 6.30 -3.56 11.99
N TYR A 4 7.03 -4.11 12.96
CA TYR A 4 8.47 -4.36 12.83
C TYR A 4 8.77 -5.44 11.78
N VAL A 5 7.97 -6.52 11.79
CA VAL A 5 8.08 -7.58 10.79
C VAL A 5 7.80 -7.03 9.38
N PHE A 6 6.77 -6.20 9.24
CA PHE A 6 6.45 -5.53 7.99
C PHE A 6 7.62 -4.66 7.51
N CYS A 7 8.16 -3.78 8.37
CA CYS A 7 9.30 -2.94 8.01
C CYS A 7 10.52 -3.78 7.60
N ALA A 8 10.83 -4.85 8.34
CA ALA A 8 11.96 -5.72 8.04
C ALA A 8 11.79 -6.41 6.67
N VAL A 9 10.62 -7.00 6.42
CA VAL A 9 10.33 -7.66 5.14
C VAL A 9 10.43 -6.67 3.98
N MET A 10 9.89 -5.46 4.15
CA MET A 10 9.93 -4.41 3.14
C MET A 10 11.34 -3.96 2.81
N ILE A 11 12.17 -3.71 3.83
CA ILE A 11 13.58 -3.30 3.63
C ILE A 11 14.35 -4.42 2.94
N ILE A 12 14.14 -5.68 3.31
CA ILE A 12 14.78 -6.83 2.69
C ILE A 12 14.38 -6.94 1.22
N LEU A 13 13.09 -6.82 0.90
CA LEU A 13 12.60 -6.90 -0.48
C LEU A 13 13.16 -5.77 -1.35
N ILE A 14 13.12 -4.53 -0.87
CA ILE A 14 13.72 -3.39 -1.59
C ILE A 14 15.21 -3.63 -1.80
N GLY A 15 15.94 -4.12 -0.78
CA GLY A 15 17.36 -4.42 -0.85
C GLY A 15 17.69 -5.52 -1.87
N ILE A 16 16.88 -6.60 -1.93
CA ILE A 16 17.06 -7.69 -2.90
C ILE A 16 16.87 -7.17 -4.33
N TYR A 17 15.77 -6.43 -4.58
CA TYR A 17 15.53 -5.88 -5.91
C TYR A 17 16.57 -4.85 -6.33
N PHE A 18 17.04 -4.02 -5.38
CA PHE A 18 18.13 -3.08 -5.59
C PHE A 18 19.44 -3.82 -5.96
N TYR A 19 19.77 -4.90 -5.24
CA TYR A 19 20.94 -5.70 -5.53
C TYR A 19 20.85 -6.32 -6.94
N ILE A 20 19.74 -6.94 -7.28
CA ILE A 20 19.56 -7.62 -8.56
C ILE A 20 19.62 -6.61 -9.72
N TYR A 21 18.77 -5.61 -9.71
CA TYR A 21 18.64 -4.71 -10.87
C TYR A 21 19.72 -3.66 -10.96
N ASN A 22 20.08 -2.99 -9.85
CA ASN A 22 21.02 -1.89 -9.91
C ASN A 22 22.48 -2.34 -9.74
N LEU A 23 22.75 -3.31 -8.89
CA LEU A 23 24.13 -3.75 -8.64
C LEU A 23 24.58 -4.86 -9.58
N SER A 24 23.74 -5.86 -9.88
CA SER A 24 24.09 -7.00 -10.73
C SER A 24 23.86 -6.72 -12.21
N TYR A 25 22.69 -6.18 -12.58
CA TYR A 25 22.39 -5.85 -13.97
C TYR A 25 22.85 -4.46 -14.41
N GLY A 26 23.25 -3.59 -13.45
CA GLY A 26 23.77 -2.25 -13.75
C GLY A 26 22.74 -1.26 -14.26
N TYR A 27 21.44 -1.47 -13.99
CA TYR A 27 20.40 -0.52 -14.36
C TYR A 27 20.62 0.81 -13.61
N PRO A 28 20.63 1.96 -14.33
CA PRO A 28 20.90 3.27 -13.72
C PRO A 28 19.69 3.84 -12.95
N TRP A 29 18.51 3.25 -13.08
CA TRP A 29 17.25 3.75 -12.50
C TRP A 29 16.84 2.91 -11.29
N PHE A 30 16.79 3.55 -10.12
CA PHE A 30 16.24 2.93 -8.93
C PHE A 30 14.73 2.74 -9.02
N SER A 31 14.04 3.60 -9.76
CA SER A 31 12.60 3.55 -9.97
C SER A 31 12.11 2.17 -10.43
N TYR A 32 12.86 1.47 -11.27
CA TYR A 32 12.51 0.13 -11.74
C TYR A 32 12.53 -0.92 -10.61
N SER A 33 13.56 -0.88 -9.77
CA SER A 33 13.70 -1.75 -8.60
C SER A 33 12.60 -1.50 -7.57
N LEU A 34 12.28 -0.21 -7.33
CA LEU A 34 11.23 0.17 -6.41
C LEU A 34 9.84 -0.26 -6.90
N MET A 35 9.52 -0.08 -8.19
CA MET A 35 8.26 -0.54 -8.77
C MET A 35 8.08 -2.05 -8.67
N SER A 36 9.15 -2.82 -8.88
CA SER A 36 9.13 -4.27 -8.71
C SER A 36 8.88 -4.66 -7.25
N ALA A 37 9.52 -3.97 -6.28
CA ALA A 37 9.26 -4.17 -4.87
C ALA A 37 7.83 -3.78 -4.47
N LEU A 38 7.31 -2.67 -4.99
CA LEU A 38 5.94 -2.19 -4.73
C LEU A 38 4.87 -3.19 -5.18
N SER A 39 5.11 -3.95 -6.24
CA SER A 39 4.19 -5.01 -6.69
C SER A 39 3.98 -6.09 -5.61
N ILE A 40 5.03 -6.43 -4.85
CA ILE A 40 4.92 -7.35 -3.71
C ILE A 40 4.33 -6.63 -2.48
N MET A 41 4.65 -5.37 -2.30
CA MET A 41 4.12 -4.54 -1.19
C MET A 41 2.60 -4.44 -1.22
N MET A 42 1.99 -4.47 -2.40
CA MET A 42 0.56 -4.55 -2.60
C MET A 42 -0.09 -5.70 -1.81
N PHE A 43 0.63 -6.84 -1.71
CA PHE A 43 0.17 -7.98 -0.92
C PHE A 43 0.45 -7.84 0.58
N ALA A 44 1.46 -7.10 0.96
CA ALA A 44 1.84 -6.92 2.35
C ALA A 44 0.98 -5.88 3.09
N THR A 45 0.45 -4.87 2.39
CA THR A 45 -0.39 -3.81 3.00
C THR A 45 -1.71 -4.33 3.59
N PRO A 46 -2.49 -5.23 2.93
CA PRO A 46 -3.66 -5.84 3.54
C PRO A 46 -3.35 -6.63 4.82
N LEU A 47 -2.22 -7.33 4.85
CA LEU A 47 -1.77 -8.06 6.05
C LEU A 47 -1.44 -7.12 7.22
N LEU A 48 -0.93 -5.94 6.92
CA LEU A 48 -0.65 -4.92 7.93
C LEU A 48 -1.95 -4.34 8.50
N THR A 49 -2.94 -4.06 7.65
CA THR A 49 -4.17 -3.33 8.02
C THR A 49 -5.30 -4.23 8.52
N MET A 50 -5.27 -5.54 8.23
CA MET A 50 -6.35 -6.48 8.60
C MET A 50 -6.70 -6.47 10.09
N ARG A 51 -5.73 -6.18 10.97
CA ARG A 51 -5.92 -6.17 12.43
C ARG A 51 -6.33 -4.81 12.99
N SER A 52 -6.46 -3.78 12.16
CA SER A 52 -6.67 -2.40 12.61
C SER A 52 -7.91 -2.23 13.50
N PHE A 53 -9.05 -2.71 13.04
CA PHE A 53 -10.33 -2.65 13.74
C PHE A 53 -10.95 -4.02 13.98
N ALA A 54 -10.69 -5.01 13.11
CA ALA A 54 -11.26 -6.33 13.23
C ALA A 54 -10.85 -7.05 14.53
N GLU A 55 -9.64 -6.81 15.03
CA GLU A 55 -9.17 -7.37 16.31
C GLU A 55 -9.88 -6.73 17.51
N GLU A 56 -10.09 -5.42 17.48
CA GLU A 56 -10.78 -4.68 18.55
C GLU A 56 -12.26 -5.05 18.62
N ARG A 57 -12.94 -5.21 17.48
CA ARG A 57 -14.32 -5.69 17.43
C ARG A 57 -14.44 -7.11 17.95
N LYS A 58 -13.55 -8.02 17.54
CA LYS A 58 -13.54 -9.40 17.99
C LYS A 58 -13.34 -9.50 19.50
N SER A 59 -12.51 -8.66 20.10
CA SER A 59 -12.25 -8.62 21.55
C SER A 59 -13.24 -7.74 22.31
N ARG A 60 -14.21 -7.10 21.64
CA ARG A 60 -15.19 -6.14 22.21
C ARG A 60 -14.55 -4.96 22.93
N THR A 61 -13.29 -4.65 22.65
CA THR A 61 -12.58 -3.49 23.20
C THR A 61 -12.99 -2.18 22.55
N ASP A 62 -13.65 -2.24 21.39
CA ASP A 62 -14.29 -1.12 20.72
C ASP A 62 -15.33 -0.43 21.62
N GLN A 63 -16.08 -1.18 22.44
CA GLN A 63 -17.06 -0.63 23.37
C GLN A 63 -16.40 0.26 24.44
N MET A 64 -15.21 -0.12 24.92
CA MET A 64 -14.44 0.71 25.87
C MET A 64 -13.93 1.99 25.21
N LEU A 65 -13.58 1.91 23.92
CA LEU A 65 -13.11 3.08 23.15
C LEU A 65 -14.25 4.09 22.94
N LEU A 66 -15.49 3.64 22.76
CA LEU A 66 -16.67 4.48 22.55
C LEU A 66 -17.15 5.16 23.85
N THR A 67 -16.78 4.65 25.03
CA THR A 67 -17.08 5.27 26.33
C THR A 67 -16.11 6.39 26.70
N THR A 68 -14.98 6.52 26.00
CA THR A 68 -14.02 7.60 26.23
C THR A 68 -14.49 8.91 25.56
N PRO A 69 -14.20 10.11 26.13
CA PRO A 69 -14.62 11.39 25.56
C PRO A 69 -13.81 11.80 24.31
N VAL A 70 -13.39 10.82 23.51
CA VAL A 70 -12.59 11.03 22.29
C VAL A 70 -13.50 10.91 21.07
N ARG A 71 -13.35 11.81 20.11
CA ARG A 71 -14.14 11.79 18.88
C ARG A 71 -13.69 10.63 17.98
N ILE A 72 -14.64 9.90 17.39
CA ILE A 72 -14.37 8.70 16.53
C ILE A 72 -13.37 9.01 15.42
N TRP A 73 -13.47 10.17 14.77
CA TRP A 73 -12.53 10.55 13.70
C TRP A 73 -11.08 10.64 14.17
N GLN A 74 -10.82 11.02 15.43
CA GLN A 74 -9.46 11.09 15.99
C GLN A 74 -8.85 9.70 16.15
N ILE A 75 -9.66 8.71 16.50
CA ILE A 75 -9.24 7.30 16.61
C ILE A 75 -8.86 6.76 15.23
N VAL A 76 -9.72 7.00 14.22
CA VAL A 76 -9.48 6.54 12.84
C VAL A 76 -8.23 7.20 12.25
N LEU A 77 -8.09 8.53 12.41
CA LEU A 77 -6.90 9.25 11.95
C LEU A 77 -5.63 8.81 12.69
N GLY A 78 -5.71 8.59 13.99
CA GLY A 78 -4.56 8.10 14.77
C GLY A 78 -4.05 6.75 14.26
N LYS A 79 -4.95 5.81 13.99
CA LYS A 79 -4.60 4.50 13.41
C LYS A 79 -4.05 4.64 12.00
N PHE A 80 -4.70 5.42 11.14
CA PHE A 80 -4.22 5.68 9.79
C PHE A 80 -2.81 6.26 9.79
N LEU A 81 -2.55 7.28 10.62
CA LEU A 81 -1.22 7.89 10.76
C LEU A 81 -0.19 6.91 11.30
N ALA A 82 -0.54 6.05 12.25
CA ALA A 82 0.37 5.02 12.74
C ALA A 82 0.82 4.06 11.62
N TYR A 83 -0.11 3.59 10.77
CA TYR A 83 0.24 2.76 9.61
C TYR A 83 1.01 3.54 8.55
N ALA A 84 0.70 4.81 8.32
CA ALA A 84 1.42 5.67 7.41
C ALA A 84 2.88 5.85 7.84
N VAL A 85 3.15 6.02 9.13
CA VAL A 85 4.51 6.11 9.69
C VAL A 85 5.25 4.78 9.52
N ILE A 86 4.63 3.65 9.82
CA ILE A 86 5.22 2.31 9.64
C ILE A 86 5.60 2.09 8.16
N TYR A 87 4.76 2.53 7.22
CA TYR A 87 5.02 2.43 5.79
C TYR A 87 6.10 3.41 5.31
N ALA A 88 6.19 4.60 5.92
CA ALA A 88 7.20 5.60 5.59
C ALA A 88 8.62 5.15 5.91
N ILE A 89 8.82 4.36 6.98
CA ILE A 89 10.16 3.94 7.43
C ILE A 89 10.95 3.20 6.34
N PRO A 90 10.44 2.13 5.69
CA PRO A 90 11.14 1.46 4.60
C PRO A 90 11.43 2.37 3.40
N LEU A 91 10.51 3.30 3.09
CA LEU A 91 10.69 4.25 2.00
C LEU A 91 11.78 5.28 2.31
N LEU A 92 11.87 5.74 3.54
CA LEU A 92 12.96 6.62 3.97
C LEU A 92 14.32 5.91 3.87
N VAL A 93 14.40 4.64 4.26
CA VAL A 93 15.61 3.83 4.08
C VAL A 93 15.95 3.69 2.59
N SER A 94 14.95 3.52 1.73
CA SER A 94 15.15 3.40 0.29
C SER A 94 15.69 4.68 -0.37
N CYS A 95 15.57 5.85 0.27
CA CYS A 95 16.19 7.08 -0.21
C CYS A 95 17.73 7.04 -0.29
N LEU A 96 18.36 6.10 0.42
CA LEU A 96 19.80 5.90 0.34
C LEU A 96 20.22 5.19 -0.97
N CYS A 97 19.35 4.40 -1.58
CA CYS A 97 19.65 3.62 -2.79
C CYS A 97 20.04 4.48 -4.00
N PRO A 98 19.30 5.56 -4.35
CA PRO A 98 19.69 6.44 -5.45
C PRO A 98 21.05 7.13 -5.22
N LEU A 99 21.38 7.45 -3.97
CA LEU A 99 22.68 8.03 -3.63
C LEU A 99 23.82 7.06 -3.90
N ILE A 100 23.65 5.76 -3.57
CA ILE A 100 24.65 4.72 -3.84
C ILE A 100 24.88 4.57 -5.35
N ILE A 101 23.83 4.62 -6.16
CA ILE A 101 23.95 4.56 -7.63
C ILE A 101 24.73 5.76 -8.15
N ASN A 102 24.46 6.95 -7.64
CA ASN A 102 25.17 8.17 -8.04
C ASN A 102 26.67 8.11 -7.70
N LEU A 103 27.01 7.60 -6.53
CA LEU A 103 28.41 7.44 -6.11
C LEU A 103 29.20 6.44 -6.97
N LYS A 104 28.55 5.49 -7.62
CA LYS A 104 29.16 4.54 -8.56
C LYS A 104 29.40 5.13 -9.96
N GLY A 105 29.11 6.41 -10.19
CA GLY A 105 29.37 7.10 -11.45
C GLY A 105 28.40 6.78 -12.58
N SER A 106 27.28 6.10 -12.30
CA SER A 106 26.21 5.94 -13.26
C SER A 106 25.51 7.29 -13.46
N THR A 107 25.08 7.59 -14.69
CA THR A 107 24.20 8.75 -14.97
C THR A 107 22.92 8.59 -14.17
N SER A 108 22.90 9.15 -12.96
CA SER A 108 21.80 8.96 -12.05
C SER A 108 20.66 9.93 -12.39
N TYR A 109 19.50 9.39 -12.56
CA TYR A 109 18.26 10.15 -12.69
C TYR A 109 17.68 10.46 -11.30
N LEU A 110 18.49 11.05 -10.40
CA LEU A 110 18.15 11.30 -8.99
C LEU A 110 16.76 11.94 -8.82
N LYS A 111 16.44 12.92 -9.66
CA LYS A 111 15.13 13.61 -9.59
C LYS A 111 13.97 12.65 -9.84
N VAL A 112 14.12 11.75 -10.81
CA VAL A 112 13.07 10.77 -11.16
C VAL A 112 12.95 9.73 -10.05
N ASP A 113 14.06 9.24 -9.51
CA ASP A 113 14.08 8.24 -8.45
C ASP A 113 13.44 8.77 -7.15
N TYR A 114 13.78 9.99 -6.72
CA TYR A 114 13.13 10.61 -5.56
C TYR A 114 11.65 10.90 -5.79
N LEU A 115 11.27 11.33 -6.99
CA LEU A 115 9.86 11.52 -7.34
C LEU A 115 9.10 10.19 -7.29
N THR A 116 9.72 9.11 -7.73
CA THR A 116 9.12 7.77 -7.65
C THR A 116 8.93 7.32 -6.20
N ILE A 117 9.89 7.54 -5.31
CA ILE A 117 9.76 7.25 -3.88
C ILE A 117 8.60 8.05 -3.26
N PHE A 118 8.53 9.33 -3.58
CA PHE A 118 7.46 10.21 -3.11
C PHE A 118 6.08 9.74 -3.60
N THR A 119 5.98 9.41 -4.88
CA THR A 119 4.74 8.86 -5.47
C THR A 119 4.37 7.52 -4.83
N ALA A 120 5.34 6.64 -4.59
CA ALA A 120 5.14 5.37 -3.92
C ALA A 120 4.55 5.54 -2.50
N PHE A 121 4.96 6.58 -1.78
CA PHE A 121 4.39 6.90 -0.48
C PHE A 121 2.87 7.18 -0.57
N PHE A 122 2.44 8.01 -1.52
CA PHE A 122 1.01 8.28 -1.70
C PHE A 122 0.21 7.06 -2.13
N PHE A 123 0.74 6.23 -3.02
CA PHE A 123 0.09 4.96 -3.37
C PHE A 123 -0.09 4.05 -2.15
N GLY A 124 0.91 3.96 -1.30
CA GLY A 124 0.81 3.20 -0.06
C GLY A 124 -0.26 3.74 0.89
N LEU A 125 -0.41 5.07 1.00
CA LEU A 125 -1.47 5.69 1.80
C LEU A 125 -2.87 5.31 1.28
N VAL A 126 -3.06 5.24 -0.04
CA VAL A 126 -4.33 4.79 -0.64
C VAL A 126 -4.60 3.33 -0.24
N TYR A 127 -3.62 2.44 -0.35
CA TYR A 127 -3.81 1.03 0.03
C TYR A 127 -4.10 0.87 1.53
N ILE A 128 -3.41 1.63 2.38
CA ILE A 128 -3.65 1.65 3.83
C ILE A 128 -5.07 2.15 4.13
N SER A 129 -5.55 3.20 3.47
CA SER A 129 -6.89 3.73 3.70
C SER A 129 -7.98 2.72 3.35
N ILE A 130 -7.84 2.00 2.24
CA ILE A 130 -8.75 0.93 1.82
C ILE A 130 -8.72 -0.22 2.84
N GLY A 131 -7.55 -0.65 3.26
CA GLY A 131 -7.41 -1.74 4.22
C GLY A 131 -7.99 -1.40 5.60
N VAL A 132 -7.76 -0.18 6.09
CA VAL A 132 -8.34 0.32 7.35
C VAL A 132 -9.86 0.40 7.24
N PHE A 133 -10.39 0.89 6.10
CA PHE A 133 -11.84 0.96 5.85
C PHE A 133 -12.47 -0.43 5.87
N ILE A 134 -11.95 -1.39 5.13
CA ILE A 134 -12.48 -2.75 5.09
C ILE A 134 -12.36 -3.44 6.45
N SER A 135 -11.26 -3.23 7.18
CA SER A 135 -11.09 -3.74 8.54
C SER A 135 -12.13 -3.18 9.50
N SER A 136 -12.67 -1.98 9.25
CA SER A 136 -13.73 -1.39 10.09
C SER A 136 -15.12 -2.00 9.84
N LEU A 137 -15.34 -2.65 8.70
CA LEU A 137 -16.62 -3.27 8.33
C LEU A 137 -16.80 -4.69 8.85
N THR A 138 -15.70 -5.37 9.23
CA THR A 138 -15.72 -6.80 9.57
C THR A 138 -15.19 -7.06 10.96
N GLU A 139 -15.73 -8.10 11.62
CA GLU A 139 -15.24 -8.59 12.93
C GLU A 139 -14.18 -9.69 12.77
N SER A 140 -14.07 -10.27 11.57
CA SER A 140 -13.12 -11.34 11.27
C SER A 140 -11.89 -10.78 10.57
N GLN A 141 -10.70 -10.99 11.16
CA GLN A 141 -9.41 -10.60 10.58
C GLN A 141 -9.18 -11.23 9.19
N ILE A 142 -9.65 -12.49 9.01
CA ILE A 142 -9.49 -13.21 7.74
C ILE A 142 -10.33 -12.57 6.64
N ILE A 143 -11.60 -12.24 6.95
CA ILE A 143 -12.49 -11.57 5.99
C ILE A 143 -11.97 -10.17 5.67
N ALA A 144 -11.46 -9.44 6.67
CA ALA A 144 -10.81 -8.14 6.44
C ALA A 144 -9.59 -8.25 5.52
N ALA A 145 -8.74 -9.26 5.72
CA ALA A 145 -7.57 -9.51 4.87
C ALA A 145 -7.97 -9.83 3.42
N VAL A 146 -8.89 -10.79 3.23
CA VAL A 146 -9.34 -11.21 1.90
C VAL A 146 -10.04 -10.06 1.18
N GLY A 147 -10.90 -9.31 1.87
CA GLY A 147 -11.62 -8.17 1.29
C GLY A 147 -10.68 -7.03 0.89
N SER A 148 -9.73 -6.65 1.74
CA SER A 148 -8.75 -5.61 1.43
C SER A 148 -7.80 -6.04 0.31
N PHE A 149 -7.42 -7.33 0.28
CA PHE A 149 -6.63 -7.90 -0.80
C PHE A 149 -7.38 -7.84 -2.12
N ALA A 150 -8.64 -8.28 -2.15
CA ALA A 150 -9.48 -8.23 -3.34
C ALA A 150 -9.67 -6.80 -3.86
N ALA A 151 -9.90 -5.83 -2.97
CA ALA A 151 -10.07 -4.42 -3.35
C ALA A 151 -8.80 -3.82 -3.94
N VAL A 152 -7.63 -4.05 -3.31
CA VAL A 152 -6.34 -3.58 -3.82
C VAL A 152 -5.99 -4.26 -5.15
N PHE A 153 -6.24 -5.56 -5.25
CA PHE A 153 -6.03 -6.33 -6.49
C PHE A 153 -6.88 -5.78 -7.63
N LEU A 154 -8.17 -5.54 -7.41
CA LEU A 154 -9.05 -4.93 -8.41
C LEU A 154 -8.54 -3.57 -8.87
N LEU A 155 -8.05 -2.72 -7.97
CA LEU A 155 -7.50 -1.41 -8.33
C LEU A 155 -6.27 -1.52 -9.23
N VAL A 156 -5.36 -2.44 -8.94
CA VAL A 156 -4.14 -2.60 -9.72
C VAL A 156 -4.42 -3.24 -11.07
N PHE A 157 -5.25 -4.29 -11.11
CA PHE A 157 -5.63 -4.94 -12.35
C PHE A 157 -6.57 -4.12 -13.22
N TRP A 158 -7.27 -3.15 -12.64
CA TRP A 158 -8.13 -2.23 -13.39
C TRP A 158 -7.37 -1.50 -14.51
N SER A 159 -6.16 -1.05 -14.23
CA SER A 159 -5.32 -0.39 -15.23
C SER A 159 -4.95 -1.31 -16.41
N GLY A 160 -4.80 -2.62 -16.16
CA GLY A 160 -4.60 -3.62 -17.20
C GLY A 160 -5.87 -3.91 -18.01
N LEU A 161 -7.03 -3.93 -17.34
CA LEU A 161 -8.32 -4.17 -18.01
C LEU A 161 -8.72 -3.01 -18.91
N THR A 162 -8.37 -1.77 -18.58
CA THR A 162 -8.66 -0.59 -19.42
C THR A 162 -7.95 -0.65 -20.77
N GLY A 163 -6.83 -1.36 -20.89
CA GLY A 163 -6.15 -1.59 -22.17
C GLY A 163 -6.91 -2.49 -23.13
N TYR A 164 -7.83 -3.33 -22.64
CA TYR A 164 -8.67 -4.22 -23.45
C TYR A 164 -10.05 -3.62 -23.77
N ILE A 165 -10.44 -2.56 -23.07
CA ILE A 165 -11.71 -1.87 -23.30
C ILE A 165 -11.49 -0.79 -24.35
N PRO A 166 -12.27 -0.76 -25.45
CA PRO A 166 -12.12 0.30 -26.45
C PRO A 166 -12.26 1.67 -25.78
N ASN A 167 -11.35 2.61 -26.12
CA ASN A 167 -11.18 3.94 -25.52
C ASN A 167 -12.37 4.88 -25.79
N THR A 168 -13.59 4.40 -25.66
CA THR A 168 -14.78 5.22 -25.69
C THR A 168 -15.12 5.65 -24.27
N VAL A 169 -15.46 6.91 -24.12
CA VAL A 169 -15.88 7.53 -22.84
C VAL A 169 -16.98 6.71 -22.17
N MET A 170 -17.86 6.07 -22.96
CA MET A 170 -18.91 5.16 -22.48
C MET A 170 -18.38 3.92 -21.74
N ALA A 171 -17.31 3.31 -22.25
CA ALA A 171 -16.75 2.10 -21.63
C ALA A 171 -16.10 2.40 -20.27
N ALA A 172 -15.47 3.57 -20.12
CA ALA A 172 -14.91 4.02 -18.84
C ALA A 172 -16.02 4.26 -17.79
N HIS A 173 -17.15 4.85 -18.18
CA HIS A 173 -18.31 5.07 -17.30
C HIS A 173 -18.96 3.75 -16.89
N ILE A 174 -19.13 2.81 -17.82
CA ILE A 174 -19.69 1.48 -17.52
C ILE A 174 -18.77 0.73 -16.54
N GLY A 175 -17.46 0.77 -16.75
CA GLY A 175 -16.49 0.14 -15.85
C GLY A 175 -16.53 0.71 -14.43
N LEU A 176 -16.65 2.03 -14.31
CA LEU A 176 -16.74 2.72 -13.01
C LEU A 176 -18.06 2.40 -12.31
N MET A 177 -19.19 2.33 -13.06
CA MET A 177 -20.49 1.91 -12.55
C MET A 177 -20.49 0.46 -12.06
N VAL A 178 -19.89 -0.46 -12.81
CA VAL A 178 -19.77 -1.88 -12.41
C VAL A 178 -18.94 -1.99 -11.12
N LEU A 179 -17.86 -1.23 -11.00
CA LEU A 179 -17.02 -1.23 -9.80
C LEU A 179 -17.79 -0.68 -8.58
N LEU A 180 -18.55 0.41 -8.76
CA LEU A 180 -19.41 0.96 -7.71
C LEU A 180 -20.50 -0.02 -7.28
N VAL A 181 -21.14 -0.71 -8.24
CA VAL A 181 -22.16 -1.73 -7.95
C VAL A 181 -21.57 -2.92 -7.22
N LEU A 182 -20.37 -3.40 -7.62
CA LEU A 182 -19.68 -4.48 -6.90
C LEU A 182 -19.30 -4.08 -5.47
N VAL A 183 -18.79 -2.87 -5.27
CA VAL A 183 -18.51 -2.35 -3.92
C VAL A 183 -19.78 -2.23 -3.09
N PHE A 184 -20.90 -1.81 -3.69
CA PHE A 184 -22.19 -1.70 -3.01
C PHE A 184 -22.83 -3.05 -2.68
N LEU A 185 -22.58 -4.10 -3.47
CA LEU A 185 -23.06 -5.47 -3.21
C LEU A 185 -22.22 -6.19 -2.14
N ILE A 186 -20.99 -5.75 -1.88
CA ILE A 186 -20.10 -6.33 -0.86
C ILE A 186 -20.29 -5.66 0.52
N ILE A 187 -20.86 -4.44 0.54
CA ILE A 187 -21.25 -3.71 1.78
C ILE A 187 -22.65 -4.10 2.22
#